data_a0bcda151552fb3d876f17d2545a4302
#
_entry.id   a0bcda151552fb3d876f17d2545a4302
#
_cell.length_a   1.000
_cell.length_b   1.000
_cell.length_c   1.000
_cell.angle_alpha   90.00
_cell.angle_beta   90.00
_cell.angle_gamma   90.00
#
_symmetry.space_group_name_H-M   'P 1'
#
loop_
_entity.id
_entity.type
_entity.pdbx_description
1 polymer ?
#
loop_
_entity_poly.entity_id
_entity_poly.type
_entity_poly.pdbx_seq_one_letter_code
_entity_poly.pdbx_strand_id
1 'polypeptide(L)' 'NLEAISGVDAVLAEKLNSIGVYRFEQIANWTERNVQEFDELLSFKGRIEREEWVEQAKALHEEKYGK' A
#
# COMPACT_ATOMS: atom_id res chain seq x y z
N ASN A 1 6.36 5.21 7.05
CA ASN A 1 6.30 6.03 5.87
C ASN A 1 6.06 5.19 4.62
N LEU A 2 4.94 5.46 3.95
CA LEU A 2 4.53 4.63 2.81
C LEU A 2 5.50 4.66 1.64
N GLU A 3 6.36 5.66 1.60
CA GLU A 3 7.33 5.74 0.51
C GLU A 3 8.35 4.62 0.56
N ALA A 4 8.41 3.89 1.65
CA ALA A 4 9.30 2.73 1.73
C ALA A 4 8.83 1.59 0.83
N ILE A 5 7.58 1.62 0.43
CA ILE A 5 7.06 0.64 -0.50
C ILE A 5 7.57 0.99 -1.90
N SER A 6 8.23 0.05 -2.54
CA SER A 6 8.73 0.25 -3.89
C SER A 6 7.56 0.56 -4.81
N GLY A 7 7.63 1.66 -5.53
CA GLY A 7 6.55 2.08 -6.40
C GLY A 7 5.71 3.21 -5.82
N VAL A 8 5.89 3.52 -4.53
CA VAL A 8 5.16 4.62 -3.89
C VAL A 8 6.12 5.79 -3.73
N ASP A 9 5.86 6.85 -4.47
CA ASP A 9 6.63 8.08 -4.31
C ASP A 9 5.86 9.06 -3.43
N ALA A 10 6.39 10.27 -3.26
CA ALA A 10 5.78 11.26 -2.39
C ALA A 10 4.36 11.60 -2.83
N VAL A 11 4.13 11.67 -4.13
CA VAL A 11 2.82 12.01 -4.66
C VAL A 11 1.80 10.92 -4.34
N LEU A 12 2.19 9.67 -4.56
CA LEU A 12 1.29 8.55 -4.26
C LEU A 12 1.05 8.41 -2.77
N ALA A 13 2.09 8.63 -1.97
CA ALA A 13 1.93 8.57 -0.51
C ALA A 13 0.92 9.61 -0.07
N GLU A 14 0.97 10.79 -0.66
CA GLU A 14 0.03 11.85 -0.33
C GLU A 14 -1.38 11.46 -0.73
N LYS A 15 -1.54 10.85 -1.90
CA LYS A 15 -2.83 10.38 -2.35
C LYS A 15 -3.40 9.33 -1.39
N LEU A 16 -2.56 8.39 -1.00
CA LEU A 16 -2.99 7.36 -0.06
C LEU A 16 -3.40 7.96 1.27
N ASN A 17 -2.65 8.94 1.73
CA ASN A 17 -3.00 9.64 2.97
C ASN A 17 -4.36 10.31 2.84
N SER A 18 -4.65 10.89 1.69
CA SER A 18 -5.90 11.62 1.50
C SER A 18 -7.12 10.71 1.54
N ILE A 19 -6.94 9.42 1.30
CA ILE A 19 -8.04 8.46 1.40
C ILE A 19 -7.97 7.64 2.67
N GLY A 20 -7.16 8.08 3.63
CA GLY A 20 -7.15 7.47 4.95
C GLY A 20 -6.09 6.39 5.17
N VAL A 21 -5.17 6.24 4.24
CA VAL A 21 -4.14 5.21 4.37
C VAL A 21 -2.85 5.87 4.83
N TYR A 22 -2.40 5.52 6.03
CA TYR A 22 -1.24 6.14 6.64
C TYR A 22 -0.16 5.15 7.06
N ARG A 23 -0.50 3.88 7.20
CA ARG A 23 0.41 2.90 7.81
C ARG A 23 0.56 1.66 6.95
N PHE A 24 1.72 1.02 7.12
CA PHE A 24 1.95 -0.26 6.45
C PHE A 24 0.90 -1.28 6.86
N GLU A 25 0.52 -1.26 8.12
CA GLU A 25 -0.47 -2.21 8.63
C GLU A 25 -1.76 -2.17 7.83
N GLN A 26 -2.18 -0.98 7.45
CA GLN A 26 -3.41 -0.84 6.68
C GLN A 26 -3.30 -1.53 5.34
N ILE A 27 -2.20 -1.29 4.64
CA ILE A 27 -1.99 -1.92 3.34
C ILE A 27 -1.80 -3.43 3.49
N ALA A 28 -1.07 -3.83 4.52
CA ALA A 28 -0.82 -5.25 4.77
C ALA A 28 -2.10 -6.04 4.98
N ASN A 29 -3.13 -5.37 5.49
CA ASN A 29 -4.40 -6.02 5.77
C ASN A 29 -5.40 -5.91 4.63
N TRP A 30 -5.02 -5.33 3.51
CA TRP A 30 -5.93 -5.25 2.37
C TRP A 30 -6.28 -6.64 1.88
N THR A 31 -7.58 -6.87 1.67
CA THR A 31 -8.04 -8.08 1.04
C THR A 31 -7.92 -7.92 -0.47
N GLU A 32 -8.12 -9.01 -1.17
CA GLU A 32 -8.12 -8.97 -2.62
C GLU A 32 -9.12 -7.95 -3.14
N ARG A 33 -10.26 -7.87 -2.46
CA ARG A 33 -11.29 -6.93 -2.83
C ARG A 33 -10.83 -5.48 -2.61
N ASN A 34 -10.17 -5.24 -1.47
CA ASN A 34 -9.63 -3.91 -1.19
C ASN A 34 -8.62 -3.50 -2.25
N VAL A 35 -7.77 -4.43 -2.63
CA VAL A 35 -6.77 -4.17 -3.66
C VAL A 35 -7.45 -3.73 -4.94
N GLN A 36 -8.49 -4.45 -5.34
CA GLN A 36 -9.20 -4.11 -6.56
C GLN A 36 -9.86 -2.74 -6.47
N GLU A 37 -10.47 -2.46 -5.32
CA GLU A 37 -11.15 -1.19 -5.12
C GLU A 37 -10.19 -0.01 -5.18
N PHE A 38 -9.08 -0.12 -4.48
CA PHE A 38 -8.09 0.97 -4.47
C PHE A 38 -7.40 1.10 -5.81
N ASP A 39 -7.14 -0.03 -6.44
CA ASP A 39 -6.53 -0.02 -7.76
C ASP A 39 -7.39 0.75 -8.74
N GLU A 40 -8.69 0.51 -8.69
CA GLU A 40 -9.64 1.18 -9.56
C GLU A 40 -9.77 2.65 -9.20
N LEU A 41 -9.85 2.93 -7.90
CA LEU A 41 -9.98 4.30 -7.41
C LEU A 41 -8.80 5.17 -7.86
N LEU A 42 -7.62 4.59 -7.85
CA LEU A 42 -6.40 5.32 -8.19
C LEU A 42 -5.98 5.13 -9.65
N SER A 43 -6.77 4.39 -10.41
CA SER A 43 -6.53 4.14 -11.83
C SER A 43 -5.17 3.49 -12.10
N PHE A 44 -4.82 2.53 -11.27
CA PHE A 44 -3.52 1.87 -11.35
C PHE A 44 -3.43 0.74 -12.34
N LYS A 45 -4.55 0.17 -12.74
CA LYS A 45 -4.59 -0.92 -13.70
C LYS A 45 -3.75 -2.12 -13.26
N GLY A 46 -3.95 -2.56 -12.03
CA GLY A 46 -3.27 -3.73 -11.49
C GLY A 46 -1.90 -3.46 -10.89
N ARG A 47 -1.57 -2.20 -10.68
CA ARG A 47 -0.25 -1.83 -10.18
C ARG A 47 0.01 -2.34 -8.76
N ILE A 48 -1.02 -2.27 -7.90
CA ILE A 48 -0.85 -2.69 -6.51
C ILE A 48 -0.42 -4.15 -6.44
N GLU A 49 -1.06 -4.99 -7.23
CA GLU A 49 -0.74 -6.41 -7.24
C GLU A 49 0.58 -6.66 -7.96
N ARG A 50 0.79 -5.99 -9.08
CA ARG A 50 1.98 -6.18 -9.88
C ARG A 50 3.25 -5.80 -9.12
N GLU A 51 3.17 -4.75 -8.32
CA GLU A 51 4.33 -4.29 -7.55
C GLU A 51 4.32 -4.84 -6.13
N GLU A 52 3.38 -5.72 -5.81
CA GLU A 52 3.35 -6.43 -4.53
C GLU A 52 3.33 -5.51 -3.32
N TRP A 53 2.47 -4.50 -3.37
CA TRP A 53 2.36 -3.53 -2.29
C TRP A 53 1.99 -4.19 -0.96
N VAL A 54 1.05 -5.13 -1.00
CA VAL A 54 0.59 -5.79 0.22
C VAL A 54 1.71 -6.60 0.84
N GLU A 55 2.42 -7.36 0.02
CA GLU A 55 3.53 -8.16 0.49
C GLU A 55 4.65 -7.30 1.04
N GLN A 56 4.95 -6.21 0.37
CA GLN A 56 5.97 -5.29 0.85
C GLN A 56 5.55 -4.66 2.18
N ALA A 57 4.27 -4.28 2.28
CA ALA A 57 3.79 -3.67 3.50
C ALA A 57 3.86 -4.63 4.68
N LYS A 58 3.56 -5.89 4.45
CA LYS A 58 3.68 -6.90 5.51
C LYS A 58 5.12 -7.01 6.00
N ALA A 59 6.05 -7.08 5.06
CA ALA A 59 7.45 -7.19 5.42
C ALA A 59 7.94 -5.96 6.17
N LEU A 60 7.53 -4.78 5.72
CA LEU A 60 7.95 -3.54 6.35
C LEU A 60 7.35 -3.38 7.73
N HIS A 61 6.10 -3.79 7.88
CA HIS A 61 5.44 -3.72 9.19
C HIS A 61 6.14 -4.64 10.18
N GLU A 62 6.43 -5.85 9.75
CA GLU A 62 7.09 -6.83 10.58
C GLU A 62 8.48 -6.37 11.00
N GLU A 63 9.20 -5.79 10.05
CA GLU A 63 10.53 -5.28 10.31
C GLU A 63 10.50 -4.19 11.36
N LYS A 64 9.52 -3.31 11.27
CA LYS A 64 9.43 -2.17 12.16
C LYS A 64 8.95 -2.53 13.55
N TYR A 65 7.98 -3.46 13.65
CA TYR A 65 7.36 -3.76 14.93
C TYR A 65 7.76 -5.10 15.51
N GLY A 66 8.62 -5.81 14.84
CA GLY A 66 9.27 -6.95 15.43
C GLY A 66 8.41 -8.16 15.62
N LYS A 67 7.63 -8.46 14.82
CA LYS A 67 6.97 -9.62 14.95
C LYS A 67 5.78 -9.63 15.66
#